data_52697d0d337fbd41e25cf88d3b6065a2
#
_entry.id   52697d0d337fbd41e25cf88d3b6065a2
#
_cell.length_a   1.000
_cell.length_b   1.000
_cell.length_c   1.000
_cell.angle_alpha   90.00
_cell.angle_beta   90.00
_cell.angle_gamma   90.00
#
_symmetry.space_group_name_H-M   'P 1'
#
loop_
_entity.id
_entity.type
_entity.pdbx_description
1 polymer ?
#
loop_
_entity_poly.entity_id
_entity_poly.type
_entity_poly.pdbx_seq_one_letter_code
_entity_poly.pdbx_strand_id
1 'polypeptide(L)'
;MNASSPPPAVELHGITKRFPGVVANKDIAITVRKGTVHALIGENGAGKSTLMKILYGMQKPDEGTIAIDGEQVSFSSPGDAIARGIGMVHQHFMLADNLTVLENVVLGGEKLYGIGAKARKKIKEISDAYGLGVRPDALVEDLGVADRQRVEILKVLYRGAKILILDEPTAVLVPQEVDALFDNLRELKAEGLTVIFISHKLGEVLKVADDITVIRRGTTVGTADPRTATTKQLAELMVGAELPSPETRESTVTDVPMLKVEGLTLAASDSVVAEPEVLAPAVPADSAIYEKVAVGRLLLDDITFTIHKGEILGIAGVEGNGQTELIEALMGMNAADTGVITLDGKDITKTPVRKRREGGIGYIPEDRHRHGLLLESPLWENRILGHVTEAPNSKNGILDPKAARKDTARIVREYDVRTPGIEVTAASLSGGNQQKLIVGREMSHNPKFLIAAHPTRGVDVGAQAQIWDAIREARREGLAVLLISADLDELIGLSDTLRVIYRGRLVADADPATVTPEELGTAMTGAASGHLEATDNHSAAADGDTTEDEAR
;
A
#
# COMPACT_ATOMS: atom_id res chain seq x y z
N MET A 1 -31.02 -3.34 -41.42
CA MET A 1 -30.39 -4.48 -40.77
C MET A 1 -29.58 -3.92 -39.62
N ASN A 2 -30.10 -4.06 -38.38
CA ASN A 2 -29.34 -3.65 -37.21
C ASN A 2 -28.12 -4.58 -37.10
N ALA A 3 -26.94 -4.03 -37.30
CA ALA A 3 -25.72 -4.75 -36.94
C ALA A 3 -25.79 -5.06 -35.43
N SER A 4 -26.04 -6.30 -35.07
CA SER A 4 -25.99 -6.73 -33.68
C SER A 4 -24.57 -6.47 -33.18
N SER A 5 -24.43 -5.71 -32.11
CA SER A 5 -23.14 -5.52 -31.44
C SER A 5 -22.49 -6.90 -31.18
N PRO A 6 -21.18 -7.02 -31.35
CA PRO A 6 -20.51 -8.29 -31.08
C PRO A 6 -20.82 -8.75 -29.65
N PRO A 7 -20.93 -10.07 -29.40
CA PRO A 7 -21.23 -10.59 -28.07
C PRO A 7 -20.14 -10.14 -27.09
N PRO A 8 -20.49 -9.87 -25.82
CA PRO A 8 -19.52 -9.57 -24.78
C PRO A 8 -18.51 -10.70 -24.60
N ALA A 9 -17.32 -10.37 -24.11
CA ALA A 9 -16.30 -11.37 -23.80
C ALA A 9 -16.71 -12.22 -22.60
N VAL A 10 -17.30 -11.59 -21.58
CA VAL A 10 -17.80 -12.27 -20.37
C VAL A 10 -19.15 -11.71 -19.97
N GLU A 11 -20.07 -12.60 -19.65
CA GLU A 11 -21.33 -12.25 -19.01
C GLU A 11 -21.54 -13.15 -17.79
N LEU A 12 -21.80 -12.53 -16.65
CA LEU A 12 -22.16 -13.17 -15.40
C LEU A 12 -23.58 -12.75 -15.05
N HIS A 13 -24.48 -13.69 -14.84
CA HIS A 13 -25.88 -13.42 -14.52
C HIS A 13 -26.28 -14.15 -13.25
N GLY A 14 -26.71 -13.39 -12.23
CA GLY A 14 -27.27 -13.93 -10.99
C GLY A 14 -26.28 -14.74 -10.15
N ILE A 15 -24.97 -14.48 -10.27
CA ILE A 15 -23.96 -15.28 -9.58
C ILE A 15 -24.10 -15.14 -8.08
N THR A 16 -24.39 -16.27 -7.42
CA THR A 16 -24.51 -16.35 -5.97
C THR A 16 -23.52 -17.39 -5.44
N LYS A 17 -22.78 -17.03 -4.37
CA LYS A 17 -21.86 -17.93 -3.66
C LYS A 17 -22.01 -17.78 -2.16
N ARG A 18 -22.25 -18.91 -1.50
CA ARG A 18 -22.39 -19.00 -0.03
C ARG A 18 -21.25 -19.82 0.57
N PHE A 19 -20.76 -19.38 1.70
CA PHE A 19 -19.85 -20.12 2.57
C PHE A 19 -20.50 -20.25 3.95
N PRO A 20 -20.04 -21.16 4.82
CA PRO A 20 -20.58 -21.26 6.18
C PRO A 20 -20.55 -19.89 6.89
N GLY A 21 -21.74 -19.36 7.22
CA GLY A 21 -21.88 -18.08 7.91
C GLY A 21 -21.76 -16.80 7.04
N VAL A 22 -21.45 -16.90 5.74
CA VAL A 22 -21.26 -15.73 4.87
C VAL A 22 -21.82 -15.96 3.46
N VAL A 23 -22.53 -14.96 2.93
CA VAL A 23 -22.87 -14.88 1.51
C VAL A 23 -21.86 -13.96 0.84
N ALA A 24 -20.88 -14.55 0.14
CA ALA A 24 -19.79 -13.80 -0.48
C ALA A 24 -20.21 -13.07 -1.76
N ASN A 25 -21.10 -13.67 -2.55
CA ASN A 25 -21.71 -13.05 -3.73
C ASN A 25 -23.22 -13.36 -3.70
N LYS A 26 -24.04 -12.39 -4.04
CA LYS A 26 -25.49 -12.48 -4.09
C LYS A 26 -26.02 -11.79 -5.34
N ASP A 27 -26.57 -12.57 -6.26
CA ASP A 27 -27.18 -12.07 -7.49
C ASP A 27 -26.31 -11.09 -8.29
N ILE A 28 -24.99 -11.42 -8.43
CA ILE A 28 -24.05 -10.58 -9.17
C ILE A 28 -24.29 -10.67 -10.66
N ALA A 29 -24.40 -9.51 -11.32
CA ALA A 29 -24.43 -9.38 -12.76
C ALA A 29 -23.30 -8.48 -13.26
N ILE A 30 -22.50 -8.96 -14.24
CA ILE A 30 -21.41 -8.21 -14.87
C ILE A 30 -21.38 -8.55 -16.36
N THR A 31 -21.17 -7.51 -17.18
CA THR A 31 -20.95 -7.63 -18.62
C THR A 31 -19.62 -6.99 -18.98
N VAL A 32 -18.70 -7.76 -19.55
CA VAL A 32 -17.37 -7.29 -19.97
C VAL A 32 -17.32 -7.25 -21.50
N ARG A 33 -17.08 -6.08 -22.05
CA ARG A 33 -16.96 -5.89 -23.51
C ARG A 33 -15.64 -6.45 -24.04
N LYS A 34 -15.65 -6.97 -25.26
CA LYS A 34 -14.45 -7.48 -25.93
C LYS A 34 -13.44 -6.38 -26.22
N GLY A 35 -12.15 -6.66 -25.96
CA GLY A 35 -11.06 -5.73 -26.25
C GLY A 35 -11.10 -4.46 -25.39
N THR A 36 -11.62 -4.56 -24.16
CA THR A 36 -11.63 -3.46 -23.18
C THR A 36 -10.91 -3.83 -21.91
N VAL A 37 -10.52 -2.82 -21.14
CA VAL A 37 -10.11 -2.94 -19.75
C VAL A 37 -11.33 -2.65 -18.88
N HIS A 38 -11.90 -3.68 -18.26
CA HIS A 38 -13.04 -3.57 -17.37
C HIS A 38 -12.57 -3.62 -15.91
N ALA A 39 -12.72 -2.52 -15.21
CA ALA A 39 -12.37 -2.48 -13.79
C ALA A 39 -13.48 -3.02 -12.90
N LEU A 40 -13.11 -3.89 -11.96
CA LEU A 40 -13.98 -4.41 -10.91
C LEU A 40 -13.52 -3.85 -9.58
N ILE A 41 -14.28 -2.91 -9.02
CA ILE A 41 -13.93 -2.22 -7.78
C ILE A 41 -14.89 -2.57 -6.64
N GLY A 42 -14.42 -2.36 -5.42
CA GLY A 42 -15.19 -2.60 -4.19
C GLY A 42 -14.27 -2.73 -2.99
N GLU A 43 -14.82 -2.62 -1.79
CA GLU A 43 -14.08 -2.78 -0.53
C GLU A 43 -13.44 -4.19 -0.41
N ASN A 44 -12.46 -4.33 0.50
CA ASN A 44 -11.94 -5.64 0.87
C ASN A 44 -13.06 -6.49 1.49
N GLY A 45 -13.19 -7.74 1.02
CA GLY A 45 -14.31 -8.59 1.42
C GLY A 45 -15.63 -8.34 0.66
N ALA A 46 -15.68 -7.43 -0.31
CA ALA A 46 -16.88 -7.19 -1.13
C ALA A 46 -17.26 -8.35 -2.05
N GLY A 47 -16.41 -9.39 -2.17
CA GLY A 47 -16.69 -10.56 -3.00
C GLY A 47 -15.96 -10.60 -4.36
N LYS A 48 -15.11 -9.60 -4.68
CA LYS A 48 -14.39 -9.50 -5.97
C LYS A 48 -13.56 -10.75 -6.30
N SER A 49 -12.64 -11.12 -5.41
CA SER A 49 -11.75 -12.29 -5.62
C SER A 49 -12.52 -13.60 -5.61
N THR A 50 -13.63 -13.71 -4.87
CA THR A 50 -14.53 -14.88 -4.94
C THR A 50 -15.17 -15.00 -6.32
N LEU A 51 -15.65 -13.90 -6.87
CA LEU A 51 -16.25 -13.85 -8.19
C LEU A 51 -15.24 -14.24 -9.28
N MET A 52 -14.02 -13.74 -9.19
CA MET A 52 -12.95 -14.09 -10.14
C MET A 52 -12.50 -15.54 -10.02
N LYS A 53 -12.45 -16.10 -8.81
CA LYS A 53 -12.22 -17.54 -8.61
C LYS A 53 -13.33 -18.39 -9.22
N ILE A 54 -14.55 -17.90 -9.26
CA ILE A 54 -15.66 -18.57 -9.97
C ILE A 54 -15.44 -18.49 -11.48
N LEU A 55 -15.15 -17.31 -12.02
CA LEU A 55 -14.89 -17.12 -13.45
C LEU A 55 -13.67 -17.92 -13.94
N TYR A 56 -12.65 -18.07 -13.08
CA TYR A 56 -11.44 -18.86 -13.39
C TYR A 56 -11.60 -20.36 -13.11
N GLY A 57 -12.79 -20.82 -12.66
CA GLY A 57 -13.07 -22.25 -12.42
C GLY A 57 -12.46 -22.83 -11.16
N MET A 58 -11.93 -22.01 -10.24
CA MET A 58 -11.44 -22.46 -8.92
C MET A 58 -12.58 -22.76 -7.94
N GLN A 59 -13.74 -22.16 -8.16
CA GLN A 59 -14.94 -22.34 -7.35
C GLN A 59 -16.17 -22.42 -8.24
N LYS A 60 -17.16 -23.22 -7.83
CA LYS A 60 -18.47 -23.27 -8.53
C LYS A 60 -19.41 -22.26 -7.89
N PRO A 61 -20.20 -21.52 -8.68
CA PRO A 61 -21.30 -20.74 -8.14
C PRO A 61 -22.37 -21.68 -7.59
N ASP A 62 -23.13 -21.23 -6.59
CA ASP A 62 -24.29 -21.98 -6.09
C ASP A 62 -25.54 -21.69 -6.94
N GLU A 63 -25.61 -20.47 -7.54
CA GLU A 63 -26.67 -20.04 -8.45
C GLU A 63 -26.06 -19.11 -9.51
N GLY A 64 -26.77 -18.96 -10.64
CA GLY A 64 -26.39 -18.09 -11.73
C GLY A 64 -25.70 -18.80 -12.90
N THR A 65 -25.39 -18.04 -13.94
CA THR A 65 -24.80 -18.55 -15.19
C THR A 65 -23.61 -17.69 -15.64
N ILE A 66 -22.70 -18.35 -16.35
CA ILE A 66 -21.51 -17.71 -16.96
C ILE A 66 -21.64 -17.90 -18.47
N ALA A 67 -21.43 -16.84 -19.24
CA ALA A 67 -21.28 -16.95 -20.68
C ALA A 67 -19.95 -16.32 -21.12
N ILE A 68 -19.26 -16.97 -22.06
CA ILE A 68 -18.02 -16.50 -22.69
C ILE A 68 -18.26 -16.40 -24.18
N ASP A 69 -17.99 -15.24 -24.76
CA ASP A 69 -18.27 -14.94 -26.19
C ASP A 69 -19.72 -15.24 -26.59
N GLY A 70 -20.69 -15.07 -25.67
CA GLY A 70 -22.10 -15.36 -25.86
C GLY A 70 -22.51 -16.83 -25.69
N GLU A 71 -21.57 -17.75 -25.44
CA GLU A 71 -21.86 -19.17 -25.15
C GLU A 71 -21.91 -19.41 -23.65
N GLN A 72 -22.99 -20.00 -23.17
CA GLN A 72 -23.10 -20.42 -21.77
C GLN A 72 -22.12 -21.54 -21.47
N VAL A 73 -21.35 -21.38 -20.40
CA VAL A 73 -20.30 -22.31 -19.97
C VAL A 73 -20.46 -22.68 -18.48
N SER A 74 -19.86 -23.82 -18.12
CA SER A 74 -19.71 -24.23 -16.72
C SER A 74 -18.30 -24.77 -16.52
N PHE A 75 -17.60 -24.25 -15.54
CA PHE A 75 -16.22 -24.65 -15.22
C PHE A 75 -16.19 -25.60 -14.02
N SER A 76 -15.44 -26.69 -14.15
CA SER A 76 -15.19 -27.66 -13.09
C SER A 76 -13.78 -27.51 -12.50
N SER A 77 -12.91 -26.87 -13.26
CA SER A 77 -11.50 -26.66 -12.93
C SER A 77 -10.94 -25.43 -13.62
N PRO A 78 -9.81 -24.88 -13.15
CA PRO A 78 -9.07 -23.83 -13.87
C PRO A 78 -8.67 -24.25 -15.30
N GLY A 79 -8.43 -25.54 -15.52
CA GLY A 79 -8.12 -26.07 -16.85
C GLY A 79 -9.23 -25.83 -17.88
N ASP A 80 -10.50 -25.87 -17.45
CA ASP A 80 -11.66 -25.61 -18.32
C ASP A 80 -11.70 -24.11 -18.72
N ALA A 81 -11.40 -23.21 -17.79
CA ALA A 81 -11.35 -21.78 -18.04
C ALA A 81 -10.16 -21.42 -18.96
N ILE A 82 -8.99 -22.02 -18.72
CA ILE A 82 -7.80 -21.84 -19.58
C ILE A 82 -8.11 -22.32 -21.01
N ALA A 83 -8.79 -23.46 -21.18
CA ALA A 83 -9.18 -23.97 -22.50
C ALA A 83 -10.14 -23.02 -23.24
N ARG A 84 -10.87 -22.16 -22.53
CA ARG A 84 -11.72 -21.08 -23.09
C ARG A 84 -10.98 -19.76 -23.26
N GLY A 85 -9.67 -19.73 -23.01
CA GLY A 85 -8.82 -18.56 -23.16
C GLY A 85 -8.89 -17.57 -21.99
N ILE A 86 -9.30 -18.01 -20.80
CA ILE A 86 -9.26 -17.18 -19.59
C ILE A 86 -7.95 -17.45 -18.86
N GLY A 87 -7.21 -16.40 -18.54
CA GLY A 87 -6.02 -16.44 -17.73
C GLY A 87 -6.13 -15.54 -16.51
N MET A 88 -5.45 -15.88 -15.43
CA MET A 88 -5.46 -15.09 -14.20
C MET A 88 -4.05 -14.90 -13.66
N VAL A 89 -3.72 -13.65 -13.35
CA VAL A 89 -2.56 -13.25 -12.56
C VAL A 89 -3.06 -12.96 -11.16
N HIS A 90 -2.53 -13.69 -10.19
CA HIS A 90 -2.92 -13.60 -8.78
C HIS A 90 -2.22 -12.43 -8.09
N GLN A 91 -2.76 -11.96 -6.98
CA GLN A 91 -2.21 -10.90 -6.13
C GLN A 91 -0.78 -11.25 -5.62
N HIS A 92 -0.51 -12.53 -5.33
CA HIS A 92 0.82 -13.02 -4.99
C HIS A 92 1.40 -13.80 -6.16
N PHE A 93 2.65 -13.53 -6.50
CA PHE A 93 3.32 -14.21 -7.61
C PHE A 93 3.38 -15.72 -7.39
N MET A 94 3.02 -16.46 -8.44
CA MET A 94 3.04 -17.93 -8.47
C MET A 94 4.26 -18.40 -9.28
N LEU A 95 5.43 -17.82 -8.99
CA LEU A 95 6.70 -18.13 -9.63
C LEU A 95 7.60 -18.93 -8.68
N ALA A 96 8.36 -19.86 -9.22
CA ALA A 96 9.41 -20.57 -8.50
C ALA A 96 10.72 -19.78 -8.64
N ASP A 97 11.23 -19.25 -7.54
CA ASP A 97 12.40 -18.35 -7.54
C ASP A 97 13.66 -19.00 -8.08
N ASN A 98 13.86 -20.29 -7.81
CA ASN A 98 15.00 -21.09 -8.25
C ASN A 98 14.96 -21.59 -9.71
N LEU A 99 13.94 -21.19 -10.47
CA LEU A 99 13.79 -21.55 -11.88
C LEU A 99 13.99 -20.31 -12.77
N THR A 100 14.40 -20.55 -14.01
CA THR A 100 14.46 -19.51 -15.04
C THR A 100 13.07 -19.04 -15.46
N VAL A 101 12.99 -17.88 -16.10
CA VAL A 101 11.74 -17.39 -16.70
C VAL A 101 11.17 -18.42 -17.68
N LEU A 102 12.00 -19.00 -18.53
CA LEU A 102 11.58 -20.05 -19.48
C LEU A 102 10.90 -21.21 -18.76
N GLU A 103 11.54 -21.74 -17.71
CA GLU A 103 11.00 -22.87 -16.94
C GLU A 103 9.70 -22.53 -16.25
N ASN A 104 9.60 -21.34 -15.63
CA ASN A 104 8.38 -20.88 -15.00
C ASN A 104 7.21 -20.71 -15.99
N VAL A 105 7.47 -20.14 -17.17
CA VAL A 105 6.44 -19.91 -18.20
C VAL A 105 5.94 -21.22 -18.77
N VAL A 106 6.85 -22.19 -19.02
CA VAL A 106 6.53 -23.48 -19.64
C VAL A 106 5.90 -24.46 -18.64
N LEU A 107 6.17 -24.31 -17.34
CA LEU A 107 5.68 -25.20 -16.28
C LEU A 107 4.17 -25.43 -16.37
N GLY A 108 3.74 -26.70 -16.58
CA GLY A 108 2.34 -27.09 -16.80
C GLY A 108 1.80 -26.78 -18.20
N GLY A 109 2.63 -26.26 -19.10
CA GLY A 109 2.35 -25.98 -20.50
C GLY A 109 3.30 -26.72 -21.47
N GLU A 110 4.05 -27.68 -20.99
CA GLU A 110 5.12 -28.39 -21.76
C GLU A 110 4.60 -29.05 -23.04
N LYS A 111 3.34 -29.46 -23.05
CA LYS A 111 2.67 -30.05 -24.21
C LYS A 111 2.47 -29.07 -25.37
N LEU A 112 2.51 -27.76 -25.13
CA LEU A 112 2.27 -26.75 -26.16
C LEU A 112 3.47 -26.62 -27.12
N TYR A 113 4.67 -26.38 -26.57
CA TYR A 113 5.87 -26.08 -27.36
C TYR A 113 7.14 -26.83 -26.86
N GLY A 114 7.01 -27.74 -25.87
CA GLY A 114 8.15 -28.37 -25.17
C GLY A 114 8.89 -27.40 -24.25
N ILE A 115 10.12 -27.74 -23.84
CA ILE A 115 10.96 -26.95 -22.90
C ILE A 115 12.21 -26.39 -23.61
N GLY A 116 12.32 -26.51 -24.93
CA GLY A 116 13.53 -26.16 -25.68
C GLY A 116 13.42 -24.89 -26.52
N ALA A 117 14.13 -24.91 -27.65
CA ALA A 117 14.25 -23.76 -28.55
C ALA A 117 12.90 -23.21 -29.08
N LYS A 118 11.91 -24.09 -29.27
CA LYS A 118 10.56 -23.69 -29.74
C LYS A 118 9.85 -22.83 -28.66
N ALA A 119 9.90 -23.27 -27.41
CA ALA A 119 9.31 -22.53 -26.29
C ALA A 119 10.00 -21.16 -26.12
N ARG A 120 11.35 -21.16 -26.15
CA ARG A 120 12.14 -19.90 -26.06
C ARG A 120 11.78 -18.95 -27.19
N LYS A 121 11.67 -19.41 -28.42
CA LYS A 121 11.23 -18.60 -29.57
C LYS A 121 9.84 -18.04 -29.35
N LYS A 122 8.89 -18.88 -28.90
CA LYS A 122 7.50 -18.44 -28.62
C LYS A 122 7.42 -17.41 -27.49
N ILE A 123 8.17 -17.60 -26.41
CA ILE A 123 8.27 -16.64 -25.31
C ILE A 123 8.77 -15.28 -25.81
N LYS A 124 9.83 -15.30 -26.63
CA LYS A 124 10.39 -14.09 -27.23
C LYS A 124 9.38 -13.38 -28.13
N GLU A 125 8.69 -14.12 -29.01
CA GLU A 125 7.65 -13.57 -29.89
C GLU A 125 6.56 -12.88 -29.09
N ILE A 126 6.07 -13.49 -28.00
CA ILE A 126 5.05 -12.91 -27.12
C ILE A 126 5.61 -11.69 -26.40
N SER A 127 6.81 -11.81 -25.83
CA SER A 127 7.45 -10.70 -25.11
C SER A 127 7.67 -9.48 -26.01
N ASP A 128 8.08 -9.69 -27.25
CA ASP A 128 8.30 -8.64 -28.24
C ASP A 128 6.96 -8.04 -28.73
N ALA A 129 5.93 -8.86 -28.96
CA ALA A 129 4.62 -8.43 -29.43
C ALA A 129 3.87 -7.55 -28.40
N TYR A 130 4.09 -7.79 -27.11
CA TYR A 130 3.39 -7.10 -26.03
C TYR A 130 4.31 -6.21 -25.17
N GLY A 131 5.48 -5.85 -25.67
CA GLY A 131 6.40 -4.92 -25.00
C GLY A 131 6.88 -5.35 -23.61
N LEU A 132 6.83 -6.67 -23.27
CA LEU A 132 7.11 -7.14 -21.92
C LEU A 132 8.60 -7.12 -21.55
N GLY A 133 9.51 -7.13 -22.53
CA GLY A 133 10.95 -7.00 -22.33
C GLY A 133 11.60 -8.11 -21.48
N VAL A 134 10.99 -9.31 -21.42
CA VAL A 134 11.39 -10.39 -20.53
C VAL A 134 12.50 -11.24 -21.13
N ARG A 135 13.53 -11.57 -20.35
CA ARG A 135 14.65 -12.43 -20.75
C ARG A 135 14.39 -13.88 -20.33
N PRO A 136 14.27 -14.84 -21.27
CA PRO A 136 13.91 -16.23 -20.95
C PRO A 136 14.89 -16.96 -20.03
N ASP A 137 16.17 -16.61 -20.08
CA ASP A 137 17.24 -17.28 -19.34
C ASP A 137 17.58 -16.65 -18.00
N ALA A 138 16.91 -15.55 -17.61
CA ALA A 138 17.10 -14.94 -16.30
C ALA A 138 16.49 -15.83 -15.20
N LEU A 139 17.16 -15.93 -14.04
CA LEU A 139 16.60 -16.56 -12.85
C LEU A 139 15.52 -15.63 -12.26
N VAL A 140 14.45 -16.23 -11.76
CA VAL A 140 13.34 -15.43 -11.18
C VAL A 140 13.76 -14.76 -9.88
N GLU A 141 14.67 -15.37 -9.10
CA GLU A 141 15.18 -14.76 -7.87
C GLU A 141 15.93 -13.43 -8.11
N ASP A 142 16.56 -13.26 -9.29
CA ASP A 142 17.29 -12.05 -9.67
C ASP A 142 16.37 -10.94 -10.23
N LEU A 143 15.08 -11.22 -10.41
CA LEU A 143 14.13 -10.26 -10.99
C LEU A 143 13.54 -9.33 -9.95
N GLY A 144 13.44 -8.04 -10.30
CA GLY A 144 12.63 -7.08 -9.57
C GLY A 144 11.13 -7.40 -9.61
N VAL A 145 10.35 -6.74 -8.76
CA VAL A 145 8.90 -6.98 -8.60
C VAL A 145 8.15 -6.76 -9.91
N ALA A 146 8.44 -5.69 -10.63
CA ALA A 146 7.82 -5.39 -11.93
C ALA A 146 8.12 -6.44 -13.00
N ASP A 147 9.35 -6.96 -13.03
CA ASP A 147 9.72 -8.00 -13.99
C ASP A 147 9.05 -9.33 -13.66
N ARG A 148 8.94 -9.70 -12.38
CA ARG A 148 8.17 -10.87 -11.92
C ARG A 148 6.72 -10.81 -12.38
N GLN A 149 6.11 -9.64 -12.31
CA GLN A 149 4.75 -9.41 -12.78
C GLN A 149 4.62 -9.60 -14.30
N ARG A 150 5.58 -9.06 -15.07
CA ARG A 150 5.64 -9.28 -16.53
C ARG A 150 5.78 -10.77 -16.87
N VAL A 151 6.53 -11.53 -16.09
CA VAL A 151 6.66 -12.98 -16.25
C VAL A 151 5.33 -13.70 -15.99
N GLU A 152 4.56 -13.31 -14.97
CA GLU A 152 3.21 -13.86 -14.73
C GLU A 152 2.25 -13.56 -15.88
N ILE A 153 2.26 -12.35 -16.43
CA ILE A 153 1.46 -11.98 -17.60
C ILE A 153 1.90 -12.83 -18.82
N LEU A 154 3.21 -12.91 -19.06
CA LEU A 154 3.77 -13.71 -20.14
C LEU A 154 3.37 -15.20 -20.04
N LYS A 155 3.39 -15.78 -18.85
CA LYS A 155 2.98 -17.16 -18.56
C LYS A 155 1.52 -17.43 -18.95
N VAL A 156 0.64 -16.49 -18.70
CA VAL A 156 -0.78 -16.57 -19.04
C VAL A 156 -0.99 -16.41 -20.56
N LEU A 157 -0.29 -15.47 -21.19
CA LEU A 157 -0.33 -15.25 -22.64
C LEU A 157 0.26 -16.44 -23.43
N TYR A 158 1.32 -17.06 -22.92
CA TYR A 158 1.92 -18.27 -23.50
C TYR A 158 0.93 -19.43 -23.61
N ARG A 159 -0.05 -19.48 -22.70
CA ARG A 159 -1.14 -20.47 -22.69
C ARG A 159 -2.32 -20.08 -23.58
N GLY A 160 -2.24 -18.94 -24.28
CA GLY A 160 -3.24 -18.48 -25.25
C GLY A 160 -4.42 -17.76 -24.64
N ALA A 161 -4.23 -17.07 -23.51
CA ALA A 161 -5.28 -16.25 -22.93
C ALA A 161 -5.75 -15.15 -23.87
N LYS A 162 -7.08 -14.96 -23.95
CA LYS A 162 -7.78 -13.87 -24.65
C LYS A 162 -8.49 -12.95 -23.66
N ILE A 163 -8.78 -13.46 -22.47
CA ILE A 163 -9.34 -12.75 -21.32
C ILE A 163 -8.34 -12.87 -20.19
N LEU A 164 -7.82 -11.75 -19.73
CA LEU A 164 -6.82 -11.65 -18.68
C LEU A 164 -7.45 -11.07 -17.41
N ILE A 165 -7.44 -11.81 -16.33
CA ILE A 165 -7.85 -11.35 -15.00
C ILE A 165 -6.59 -10.93 -14.24
N LEU A 166 -6.55 -9.70 -13.73
CA LEU A 166 -5.49 -9.14 -12.90
C LEU A 166 -6.07 -8.82 -11.52
N ASP A 167 -5.66 -9.56 -10.49
CA ASP A 167 -6.14 -9.37 -9.11
C ASP A 167 -5.14 -8.51 -8.32
N GLU A 168 -5.47 -7.23 -8.12
CA GLU A 168 -4.66 -6.20 -7.43
C GLU A 168 -3.20 -6.11 -7.93
N PRO A 169 -2.96 -5.95 -9.23
CA PRO A 169 -1.63 -6.10 -9.81
C PRO A 169 -0.64 -4.98 -9.42
N THR A 170 -1.10 -3.89 -8.84
CA THR A 170 -0.31 -2.72 -8.44
C THR A 170 0.00 -2.66 -6.95
N ALA A 171 -0.39 -3.68 -6.18
CA ALA A 171 -0.29 -3.67 -4.72
C ALA A 171 1.15 -3.54 -4.19
N VAL A 172 2.14 -3.99 -4.97
CA VAL A 172 3.56 -4.05 -4.60
C VAL A 172 4.47 -3.24 -5.53
N LEU A 173 3.90 -2.49 -6.48
CA LEU A 173 4.63 -1.69 -7.46
C LEU A 173 4.84 -0.26 -6.98
N VAL A 174 5.99 0.32 -7.34
CA VAL A 174 6.22 1.77 -7.20
C VAL A 174 5.52 2.56 -8.32
N PRO A 175 5.24 3.86 -8.16
CA PRO A 175 4.44 4.63 -9.14
C PRO A 175 4.93 4.52 -10.60
N GLN A 176 6.24 4.55 -10.83
CA GLN A 176 6.82 4.43 -12.17
C GLN A 176 6.59 3.04 -12.79
N GLU A 177 6.57 1.99 -11.96
CA GLU A 177 6.27 0.62 -12.41
C GLU A 177 4.78 0.45 -12.71
N VAL A 178 3.90 1.17 -11.98
CA VAL A 178 2.45 1.21 -12.25
C VAL A 178 2.18 1.82 -13.62
N ASP A 179 2.82 2.94 -13.96
CA ASP A 179 2.67 3.57 -15.27
C ASP A 179 3.15 2.65 -16.40
N ALA A 180 4.29 1.97 -16.22
CA ALA A 180 4.79 0.98 -17.18
C ALA A 180 3.83 -0.22 -17.35
N LEU A 181 3.19 -0.68 -16.26
CA LEU A 181 2.15 -1.71 -16.33
C LEU A 181 0.95 -1.22 -17.15
N PHE A 182 0.50 0.02 -16.95
CA PHE A 182 -0.63 0.57 -17.69
C PHE A 182 -0.34 0.73 -19.18
N ASP A 183 0.89 1.08 -19.54
CA ASP A 183 1.32 1.09 -20.94
C ASP A 183 1.24 -0.31 -21.54
N ASN A 184 1.74 -1.33 -20.84
CA ASN A 184 1.61 -2.73 -21.28
C ASN A 184 0.12 -3.14 -21.43
N LEU A 185 -0.76 -2.73 -20.50
CA LEU A 185 -2.20 -3.03 -20.62
C LEU A 185 -2.85 -2.36 -21.84
N ARG A 186 -2.41 -1.15 -22.20
CA ARG A 186 -2.87 -0.47 -23.43
C ARG A 186 -2.42 -1.21 -24.69
N GLU A 187 -1.19 -1.72 -24.73
CA GLU A 187 -0.67 -2.55 -25.81
C GLU A 187 -1.45 -3.88 -25.93
N LEU A 188 -1.64 -4.59 -24.82
CA LEU A 188 -2.44 -5.82 -24.76
C LEU A 188 -3.86 -5.61 -25.28
N LYS A 189 -4.50 -4.50 -24.89
CA LYS A 189 -5.83 -4.11 -25.39
C LYS A 189 -5.81 -3.81 -26.89
N ALA A 190 -4.80 -3.09 -27.39
CA ALA A 190 -4.67 -2.77 -28.82
C ALA A 190 -4.55 -4.04 -29.68
N GLU A 191 -3.95 -5.09 -29.17
CA GLU A 191 -3.87 -6.43 -29.78
C GLU A 191 -5.15 -7.27 -29.58
N GLY A 192 -6.21 -6.68 -28.99
CA GLY A 192 -7.54 -7.28 -28.86
C GLY A 192 -7.76 -8.14 -27.63
N LEU A 193 -6.85 -8.15 -26.65
CA LEU A 193 -7.10 -8.79 -25.37
C LEU A 193 -8.18 -8.05 -24.58
N THR A 194 -8.97 -8.82 -23.83
CA THR A 194 -9.92 -8.30 -22.86
C THR A 194 -9.29 -8.42 -21.47
N VAL A 195 -9.31 -7.36 -20.70
CA VAL A 195 -8.71 -7.33 -19.36
C VAL A 195 -9.77 -7.07 -18.31
N ILE A 196 -9.80 -7.88 -17.26
CA ILE A 196 -10.57 -7.63 -16.04
C ILE A 196 -9.56 -7.21 -14.98
N PHE A 197 -9.62 -5.94 -14.57
CA PHE A 197 -8.68 -5.32 -13.66
C PHE A 197 -9.33 -5.10 -12.29
N ILE A 198 -8.85 -5.80 -11.27
CA ILE A 198 -9.35 -5.64 -9.90
C ILE A 198 -8.42 -4.71 -9.15
N SER A 199 -8.96 -3.63 -8.62
CA SER A 199 -8.23 -2.70 -7.76
C SER A 199 -9.16 -2.03 -6.75
N HIS A 200 -8.61 -1.56 -5.65
CA HIS A 200 -9.25 -0.65 -4.72
C HIS A 200 -8.68 0.78 -4.82
N LYS A 201 -7.61 0.97 -5.62
CA LYS A 201 -6.98 2.27 -5.88
C LYS A 201 -7.70 2.99 -7.02
N LEU A 202 -8.61 3.89 -6.67
CA LEU A 202 -9.53 4.51 -7.62
C LEU A 202 -8.85 5.38 -8.67
N GLY A 203 -7.76 6.09 -8.31
CA GLY A 203 -6.96 6.86 -9.25
C GLY A 203 -6.36 6.01 -10.37
N GLU A 204 -5.90 4.79 -10.05
CA GLU A 204 -5.40 3.83 -11.03
C GLU A 204 -6.49 3.33 -11.98
N VAL A 205 -7.67 3.04 -11.41
CA VAL A 205 -8.84 2.59 -12.18
C VAL A 205 -9.27 3.62 -13.20
N LEU A 206 -9.35 4.90 -12.82
CA LEU A 206 -9.71 6.01 -13.70
C LEU A 206 -8.69 6.23 -14.84
N LYS A 207 -7.40 5.88 -14.62
CA LYS A 207 -6.33 6.01 -15.63
C LYS A 207 -6.37 4.92 -16.70
N VAL A 208 -6.84 3.71 -16.38
CA VAL A 208 -6.65 2.53 -17.24
C VAL A 208 -7.95 1.90 -17.76
N ALA A 209 -9.07 2.05 -17.03
CA ALA A 209 -10.32 1.37 -17.37
C ALA A 209 -11.10 2.02 -18.52
N ASP A 210 -11.85 1.19 -19.24
CA ASP A 210 -12.87 1.62 -20.23
C ASP A 210 -14.27 1.55 -19.63
N ASP A 211 -14.49 0.61 -18.68
CA ASP A 211 -15.73 0.40 -17.97
C ASP A 211 -15.42 0.05 -16.51
N ILE A 212 -16.29 0.48 -15.60
CA ILE A 212 -16.15 0.19 -14.17
C ILE A 212 -17.43 -0.46 -13.66
N THR A 213 -17.28 -1.59 -12.93
CA THR A 213 -18.35 -2.19 -12.13
C THR A 213 -18.01 -2.12 -10.66
N VAL A 214 -18.94 -1.66 -9.84
CA VAL A 214 -18.79 -1.53 -8.39
C VAL A 214 -19.51 -2.66 -7.69
N ILE A 215 -18.77 -3.41 -6.85
CA ILE A 215 -19.32 -4.45 -5.97
C ILE A 215 -19.23 -3.98 -4.52
N ARG A 216 -20.34 -4.10 -3.81
CA ARG A 216 -20.42 -3.81 -2.37
C ARG A 216 -21.22 -4.88 -1.65
N ARG A 217 -20.64 -5.43 -0.57
CA ARG A 217 -21.28 -6.47 0.28
C ARG A 217 -21.84 -7.65 -0.52
N GLY A 218 -21.09 -8.09 -1.52
CA GLY A 218 -21.45 -9.24 -2.35
C GLY A 218 -22.49 -8.96 -3.44
N THR A 219 -22.87 -7.71 -3.71
CA THR A 219 -23.84 -7.33 -4.75
C THR A 219 -23.25 -6.31 -5.71
N THR A 220 -23.66 -6.32 -6.98
CA THR A 220 -23.37 -5.22 -7.93
C THR A 220 -24.23 -4.02 -7.56
N VAL A 221 -23.60 -2.88 -7.26
CA VAL A 221 -24.30 -1.64 -6.86
C VAL A 221 -24.38 -0.62 -7.99
N GLY A 222 -23.58 -0.74 -9.02
CA GLY A 222 -23.63 0.14 -10.18
C GLY A 222 -22.46 -0.05 -11.14
N THR A 223 -22.53 0.65 -12.24
CA THR A 223 -21.46 0.81 -13.23
C THR A 223 -21.14 2.28 -13.38
N ALA A 224 -19.91 2.61 -13.78
CA ALA A 224 -19.48 3.97 -14.02
C ALA A 224 -18.63 4.07 -15.28
N ASP A 225 -18.71 5.22 -15.95
CA ASP A 225 -17.83 5.58 -17.07
C ASP A 225 -16.61 6.32 -16.50
N PRO A 226 -15.39 5.79 -16.65
CA PRO A 226 -14.18 6.41 -16.09
C PRO A 226 -13.91 7.82 -16.64
N ARG A 227 -14.46 8.18 -17.81
CA ARG A 227 -14.30 9.51 -18.41
C ARG A 227 -15.10 10.61 -17.70
N THR A 228 -16.12 10.23 -16.94
CA THR A 228 -17.03 11.16 -16.25
C THR A 228 -17.06 10.97 -14.74
N ALA A 229 -16.66 9.80 -14.27
CA ALA A 229 -16.62 9.48 -12.86
C ALA A 229 -15.44 10.17 -12.15
N THR A 230 -15.66 10.57 -10.91
CA THR A 230 -14.59 11.06 -10.02
C THR A 230 -14.22 10.00 -8.98
N THR A 231 -13.00 10.11 -8.43
CA THR A 231 -12.55 9.24 -7.33
C THR A 231 -13.54 9.27 -6.16
N LYS A 232 -14.05 10.45 -5.80
CA LYS A 232 -15.04 10.63 -4.74
C LYS A 232 -16.33 9.86 -5.01
N GLN A 233 -16.90 9.99 -6.22
CA GLN A 233 -18.13 9.29 -6.61
C GLN A 233 -17.95 7.75 -6.57
N LEU A 234 -16.83 7.25 -7.08
CA LEU A 234 -16.53 5.81 -7.03
C LEU A 234 -16.39 5.31 -5.58
N ALA A 235 -15.71 6.07 -4.74
CA ALA A 235 -15.53 5.74 -3.33
C ALA A 235 -16.87 5.75 -2.58
N GLU A 236 -17.75 6.72 -2.82
CA GLU A 236 -19.11 6.77 -2.25
C GLU A 236 -19.96 5.57 -2.67
N LEU A 237 -19.88 5.16 -3.94
CA LEU A 237 -20.55 3.93 -4.42
C LEU A 237 -20.01 2.68 -3.71
N MET A 238 -18.69 2.60 -3.50
CA MET A 238 -18.06 1.46 -2.83
C MET A 238 -18.45 1.35 -1.36
N VAL A 239 -18.42 2.45 -0.63
CA VAL A 239 -18.73 2.51 0.81
C VAL A 239 -20.23 2.57 1.05
N GLY A 240 -20.96 3.29 0.20
CA GLY A 240 -22.40 3.50 0.30
C GLY A 240 -22.79 4.59 1.29
N ALA A 241 -21.86 5.46 1.60
CA ALA A 241 -22.04 6.68 2.40
C ALA A 241 -21.19 7.79 1.79
N GLU A 242 -21.54 9.04 2.08
CA GLU A 242 -20.70 10.18 1.74
C GLU A 242 -19.38 10.07 2.52
N LEU A 243 -18.27 10.20 1.80
CA LEU A 243 -16.94 10.12 2.43
C LEU A 243 -16.55 11.51 2.94
N PRO A 244 -15.98 11.60 4.16
CA PRO A 244 -15.37 12.82 4.61
C PRO A 244 -14.21 13.19 3.68
N SER A 245 -14.11 14.49 3.35
CA SER A 245 -12.95 14.99 2.60
C SER A 245 -11.68 14.79 3.43
N PRO A 246 -10.56 14.37 2.83
CA PRO A 246 -9.29 14.32 3.54
C PRO A 246 -8.78 15.71 3.96
N GLU A 247 -9.31 16.80 3.37
CA GLU A 247 -8.84 18.15 3.63
C GLU A 247 -8.98 18.57 5.09
N THR A 248 -7.87 18.91 5.71
CA THR A 248 -7.83 19.51 7.04
C THR A 248 -7.99 21.02 6.89
N ARG A 249 -9.19 21.55 7.18
CA ARG A 249 -9.50 22.99 7.00
C ARG A 249 -9.21 23.86 8.22
N GLU A 250 -9.07 23.29 9.40
CA GLU A 250 -8.84 24.04 10.64
C GLU A 250 -7.55 23.56 11.31
N SER A 251 -6.59 24.46 11.47
CA SER A 251 -5.40 24.18 12.27
C SER A 251 -5.77 24.14 13.75
N THR A 252 -5.38 23.06 14.43
CA THR A 252 -5.48 22.89 15.89
C THR A 252 -4.11 22.97 16.56
N VAL A 253 -3.09 23.32 15.80
CA VAL A 253 -1.72 23.44 16.26
C VAL A 253 -1.61 24.55 17.31
N THR A 254 -0.99 24.22 18.45
CA THR A 254 -0.72 25.18 19.54
C THR A 254 0.78 25.48 19.61
N ASP A 255 1.17 26.51 20.37
CA ASP A 255 2.60 26.83 20.59
C ASP A 255 3.30 25.90 21.60
N VAL A 256 2.62 24.85 22.09
CA VAL A 256 3.16 23.95 23.10
C VAL A 256 3.89 22.78 22.43
N PRO A 257 5.24 22.69 22.52
CA PRO A 257 5.98 21.57 21.97
C PRO A 257 5.66 20.29 22.75
N MET A 258 5.23 19.26 22.05
CA MET A 258 4.93 17.96 22.64
C MET A 258 6.08 16.98 22.43
N LEU A 259 6.61 16.86 21.21
CA LEU A 259 7.82 16.12 20.92
C LEU A 259 8.86 17.05 20.32
N LYS A 260 10.10 16.97 20.82
CA LYS A 260 11.27 17.66 20.26
C LYS A 260 12.39 16.69 20.04
N VAL A 261 12.94 16.68 18.84
CA VAL A 261 14.08 15.86 18.41
C VAL A 261 15.17 16.82 17.97
N GLU A 262 16.37 16.70 18.51
CA GLU A 262 17.50 17.60 18.26
C GLU A 262 18.76 16.79 17.94
N GLY A 263 19.28 16.92 16.72
CA GLY A 263 20.54 16.34 16.28
C GLY A 263 20.62 14.83 16.37
N LEU A 264 19.50 14.12 16.12
CA LEU A 264 19.41 12.68 16.27
C LEU A 264 20.21 11.99 15.16
N THR A 265 21.22 11.20 15.57
CA THR A 265 22.09 10.45 14.65
C THR A 265 22.14 8.98 15.09
N LEU A 266 22.10 8.08 14.10
CA LEU A 266 22.16 6.63 14.29
C LEU A 266 23.03 6.01 13.20
N ALA A 267 24.07 5.27 13.59
CA ALA A 267 24.92 4.50 12.68
C ALA A 267 24.47 3.04 12.57
N ALA A 268 24.75 2.40 11.44
CA ALA A 268 24.54 0.97 11.28
C ALA A 268 25.44 0.18 12.24
N SER A 269 24.89 -0.81 12.95
CA SER A 269 25.65 -1.64 13.91
C SER A 269 26.64 -2.60 13.24
N ASP A 270 26.62 -2.77 11.92
CA ASP A 270 27.52 -3.63 11.15
C ASP A 270 28.73 -2.85 10.60
N SER A 271 29.50 -2.20 11.46
CA SER A 271 30.89 -1.99 11.12
C SER A 271 31.66 -3.29 11.36
N VAL A 272 31.57 -4.23 10.41
CA VAL A 272 32.58 -5.27 10.27
C VAL A 272 33.90 -4.52 10.07
N VAL A 273 34.74 -4.53 11.10
CA VAL A 273 36.13 -4.13 11.00
C VAL A 273 36.74 -5.06 9.95
N ALA A 274 36.84 -4.61 8.71
CA ALA A 274 37.70 -5.25 7.73
C ALA A 274 39.09 -5.19 8.33
N GLU A 275 39.60 -6.32 8.81
CA GLU A 275 41.03 -6.45 9.11
C GLU A 275 41.78 -6.06 7.85
N PRO A 276 42.78 -5.18 7.96
CA PRO A 276 43.57 -4.83 6.81
C PRO A 276 44.35 -6.07 6.34
N GLU A 277 44.01 -6.56 5.17
CA GLU A 277 44.82 -7.56 4.47
C GLU A 277 46.23 -7.02 4.36
N VAL A 278 47.15 -7.68 5.04
CA VAL A 278 48.59 -7.36 5.06
C VAL A 278 49.17 -7.59 3.68
N LEU A 279 49.35 -6.51 2.93
CA LEU A 279 50.29 -6.44 1.83
C LEU A 279 51.29 -5.31 2.17
N ALA A 280 52.40 -5.74 2.76
CA ALA A 280 53.55 -4.83 2.99
C ALA A 280 54.20 -4.41 1.67
N PRO A 281 54.84 -3.19 1.60
CA PRO A 281 56.15 -3.05 2.24
C PRO A 281 56.34 -1.74 3.04
N ALA A 282 57.36 -1.77 3.88
CA ALA A 282 57.82 -0.84 4.85
C ALA A 282 57.80 0.65 4.47
N VAL A 283 57.20 1.49 5.31
CA VAL A 283 57.46 2.93 5.43
C VAL A 283 57.63 3.25 6.93
N PRO A 284 58.56 4.18 7.30
CA PRO A 284 59.09 4.33 8.67
C PRO A 284 58.05 4.89 9.65
N ALA A 285 58.12 4.39 10.88
CA ALA A 285 57.37 4.86 12.01
C ALA A 285 57.81 6.26 12.43
N ASP A 286 57.13 7.29 11.97
CA ASP A 286 57.03 8.58 12.66
C ASP A 286 55.97 9.46 11.97
N SER A 287 54.72 9.22 12.26
CA SER A 287 53.65 10.23 12.19
C SER A 287 52.39 9.64 12.85
N ALA A 288 52.30 9.89 14.15
CA ALA A 288 51.05 9.78 14.87
C ALA A 288 50.05 10.82 14.30
N ILE A 289 49.06 10.40 13.58
CA ILE A 289 47.71 10.94 13.47
C ILE A 289 46.95 10.01 12.48
N TYR A 290 46.53 8.84 12.95
CA TYR A 290 45.40 8.17 12.35
C TYR A 290 44.30 8.13 13.43
N GLU A 291 43.49 9.19 13.50
CA GLU A 291 42.16 9.08 14.04
C GLU A 291 41.44 8.04 13.17
N LYS A 292 41.11 6.90 13.75
CA LYS A 292 40.19 5.91 13.17
C LYS A 292 38.83 6.54 13.06
N VAL A 293 38.55 7.24 11.98
CA VAL A 293 37.17 7.51 11.57
C VAL A 293 36.64 6.23 10.93
N ALA A 294 36.07 5.36 11.71
CA ALA A 294 35.17 4.35 11.18
C ALA A 294 33.94 5.10 10.65
N VAL A 295 33.91 5.40 9.36
CA VAL A 295 32.75 5.94 8.68
C VAL A 295 31.74 4.79 8.54
N GLY A 296 31.06 4.46 9.64
CA GLY A 296 29.87 3.62 9.60
C GLY A 296 28.80 4.33 8.75
N ARG A 297 28.11 3.60 7.88
CA ARG A 297 26.95 4.13 7.14
C ARG A 297 25.96 4.70 8.16
N LEU A 298 25.67 6.00 8.09
CA LEU A 298 24.64 6.62 8.92
C LEU A 298 23.26 6.18 8.41
N LEU A 299 22.44 5.72 9.32
CA LEU A 299 21.04 5.38 9.08
C LEU A 299 20.14 6.60 9.31
N LEU A 300 20.49 7.41 10.33
CA LEU A 300 19.94 8.75 10.58
C LEU A 300 21.10 9.73 10.73
N ASP A 301 20.96 10.92 10.19
CA ASP A 301 22.01 11.94 10.16
C ASP A 301 21.42 13.33 10.46
N ASP A 302 21.66 13.80 11.69
CA ASP A 302 21.27 15.13 12.19
C ASP A 302 19.76 15.43 12.07
N ILE A 303 18.91 14.47 12.42
CA ILE A 303 17.45 14.64 12.38
C ILE A 303 17.02 15.62 13.48
N THR A 304 16.42 16.72 13.07
CA THR A 304 15.92 17.78 13.99
C THR A 304 14.53 18.24 13.58
N PHE A 305 13.55 18.12 14.49
CA PHE A 305 12.20 18.64 14.31
C PHE A 305 11.46 18.78 15.64
N THR A 306 10.36 19.54 15.61
CA THR A 306 9.45 19.69 16.74
C THR A 306 8.03 19.40 16.26
N ILE A 307 7.23 18.70 17.07
CA ILE A 307 5.80 18.50 16.88
C ILE A 307 5.08 19.12 18.06
N HIS A 308 4.10 19.98 17.76
CA HIS A 308 3.34 20.70 18.76
C HIS A 308 2.07 19.94 19.14
N LYS A 309 1.49 20.30 20.28
CA LYS A 309 0.20 19.76 20.69
C LYS A 309 -0.88 20.12 19.66
N GLY A 310 -1.63 19.11 19.19
CA GLY A 310 -2.67 19.28 18.16
C GLY A 310 -2.11 19.38 16.72
N GLU A 311 -0.85 18.99 16.50
CA GLU A 311 -0.18 18.97 15.19
C GLU A 311 -0.02 17.54 14.66
N ILE A 312 -0.24 17.39 13.35
CA ILE A 312 0.17 16.21 12.59
C ILE A 312 1.34 16.60 11.70
N LEU A 313 2.55 16.13 12.05
CA LEU A 313 3.72 16.22 11.18
C LEU A 313 3.77 14.98 10.29
N GLY A 314 3.66 15.17 8.98
CA GLY A 314 3.84 14.13 7.98
C GLY A 314 5.30 13.98 7.55
N ILE A 315 5.80 12.74 7.46
CA ILE A 315 7.10 12.45 6.86
C ILE A 315 6.90 11.61 5.60
N ALA A 316 7.23 12.20 4.46
CA ALA A 316 7.26 11.55 3.15
C ALA A 316 8.65 10.96 2.88
N GLY A 317 8.71 9.82 2.19
CA GLY A 317 9.97 9.21 1.80
C GLY A 317 9.74 7.82 1.20
N VAL A 318 10.63 7.40 0.30
CA VAL A 318 10.64 6.02 -0.22
C VAL A 318 11.15 5.08 0.86
N GLU A 319 10.56 3.89 0.97
CA GLU A 319 10.94 2.86 1.95
C GLU A 319 12.46 2.63 1.97
N GLY A 320 13.05 2.55 3.17
CA GLY A 320 14.50 2.38 3.35
C GLY A 320 15.31 3.69 3.41
N ASN A 321 14.66 4.85 3.45
CA ASN A 321 15.32 6.15 3.58
C ASN A 321 15.51 6.64 5.04
N GLY A 322 15.24 5.80 6.06
CA GLY A 322 15.45 6.14 7.47
C GLY A 322 14.18 6.24 8.31
N GLN A 323 13.01 6.00 7.73
CA GLN A 323 11.72 6.08 8.45
C GLN A 323 11.63 5.05 9.58
N THR A 324 11.98 3.80 9.29
CA THR A 324 11.96 2.70 10.28
C THR A 324 12.92 2.99 11.41
N GLU A 325 14.14 3.41 11.10
CA GLU A 325 15.17 3.75 12.07
C GLU A 325 14.74 4.94 12.97
N LEU A 326 14.07 5.93 12.38
CA LEU A 326 13.50 7.05 13.13
C LEU A 326 12.43 6.57 14.13
N ILE A 327 11.50 5.74 13.68
CA ILE A 327 10.47 5.14 14.55
C ILE A 327 11.13 4.35 15.69
N GLU A 328 12.10 3.49 15.38
CA GLU A 328 12.79 2.66 16.37
C GLU A 328 13.55 3.50 17.39
N ALA A 329 14.20 4.58 16.97
CA ALA A 329 14.86 5.53 17.86
C ALA A 329 13.85 6.27 18.76
N LEU A 330 12.72 6.75 18.19
CA LEU A 330 11.65 7.42 18.95
C LEU A 330 10.95 6.47 19.93
N MET A 331 10.79 5.22 19.56
CA MET A 331 10.22 4.19 20.47
C MET A 331 11.22 3.69 21.51
N GLY A 332 12.53 3.92 21.32
CA GLY A 332 13.59 3.40 22.19
C GLY A 332 13.89 1.92 21.97
N MET A 333 13.60 1.41 20.77
CA MET A 333 13.99 0.07 20.31
C MET A 333 15.46 0.05 19.92
N ASN A 334 15.93 1.11 19.25
CA ASN A 334 17.33 1.39 18.96
C ASN A 334 17.77 2.64 19.72
N ALA A 335 18.96 2.56 20.34
CA ALA A 335 19.55 3.71 21.00
C ALA A 335 20.24 4.61 19.96
N ALA A 336 19.92 5.90 19.98
CA ALA A 336 20.63 6.89 19.15
C ALA A 336 22.07 7.06 19.64
N ASP A 337 23.00 7.27 18.71
CA ASP A 337 24.41 7.54 19.03
C ASP A 337 24.58 8.95 19.58
N THR A 338 23.90 9.92 18.98
CA THR A 338 23.85 11.31 19.43
C THR A 338 22.45 11.89 19.33
N GLY A 339 22.24 13.07 19.92
CA GLY A 339 21.00 13.81 19.89
C GLY A 339 20.17 13.65 21.15
N VAL A 340 19.07 14.42 21.21
CA VAL A 340 18.16 14.47 22.36
C VAL A 340 16.72 14.33 21.88
N ILE A 341 15.95 13.49 22.58
CA ILE A 341 14.50 13.33 22.37
C ILE A 341 13.78 13.77 23.64
N THR A 342 12.94 14.78 23.51
CA THR A 342 12.14 15.34 24.61
C THR A 342 10.65 15.13 24.34
N LEU A 343 9.92 14.54 25.29
CA LEU A 343 8.47 14.37 25.26
C LEU A 343 7.84 15.17 26.42
N ASP A 344 6.91 16.08 26.10
CA ASP A 344 6.22 16.92 27.10
C ASP A 344 7.21 17.55 28.10
N GLY A 345 8.30 18.12 27.59
CA GLY A 345 9.38 18.75 28.35
C GLY A 345 10.32 17.81 29.10
N LYS A 346 10.18 16.49 28.96
CA LYS A 346 11.02 15.49 29.65
C LYS A 346 11.96 14.81 28.65
N ASP A 347 13.23 14.76 28.96
CA ASP A 347 14.20 13.97 28.20
C ASP A 347 13.89 12.47 28.33
N ILE A 348 13.62 11.84 27.19
CA ILE A 348 13.35 10.40 27.07
C ILE A 348 14.42 9.66 26.28
N THR A 349 15.52 10.30 25.90
CA THR A 349 16.55 9.75 25.00
C THR A 349 17.02 8.36 25.41
N LYS A 350 17.27 8.15 26.70
CA LYS A 350 17.73 6.86 27.26
C LYS A 350 16.61 6.06 27.94
N THR A 351 15.35 6.48 27.77
CA THR A 351 14.22 5.82 28.42
C THR A 351 13.84 4.56 27.62
N PRO A 352 13.67 3.39 28.25
CA PRO A 352 13.31 2.16 27.55
C PRO A 352 11.87 2.19 27.04
N VAL A 353 11.59 1.38 25.99
CA VAL A 353 10.30 1.28 25.27
C VAL A 353 9.08 1.32 26.19
N ARG A 354 9.06 0.44 27.22
CA ARG A 354 7.93 0.37 28.15
C ARG A 354 7.66 1.72 28.84
N LYS A 355 8.71 2.40 29.30
CA LYS A 355 8.57 3.67 30.00
C LYS A 355 8.16 4.82 29.08
N ARG A 356 8.57 4.77 27.81
CA ARG A 356 8.09 5.72 26.79
C ARG A 356 6.60 5.53 26.53
N ARG A 357 6.13 4.28 26.42
CA ARG A 357 4.69 3.97 26.27
C ARG A 357 3.89 4.40 27.49
N GLU A 358 4.32 4.04 28.70
CA GLU A 358 3.72 4.51 29.97
C GLU A 358 3.76 6.05 30.10
N GLY A 359 4.70 6.73 29.43
CA GLY A 359 4.83 8.18 29.35
C GLY A 359 3.85 8.86 28.40
N GLY A 360 3.11 8.07 27.60
CA GLY A 360 2.07 8.56 26.69
C GLY A 360 2.44 8.48 25.20
N ILE A 361 3.35 7.59 24.77
CA ILE A 361 3.59 7.34 23.36
C ILE A 361 2.71 6.18 22.87
N GLY A 362 1.80 6.46 21.91
CA GLY A 362 1.08 5.47 21.12
C GLY A 362 1.86 5.09 19.86
N TYR A 363 1.68 3.86 19.36
CA TYR A 363 2.39 3.41 18.17
C TYR A 363 1.51 2.50 17.30
N ILE A 364 1.17 2.95 16.11
CA ILE A 364 0.54 2.16 15.04
C ILE A 364 1.66 1.70 14.11
N PRO A 365 2.01 0.39 14.09
CA PRO A 365 3.14 -0.11 13.32
C PRO A 365 2.82 -0.26 11.83
N GLU A 366 3.84 -0.15 10.99
CA GLU A 366 3.77 -0.37 9.55
C GLU A 366 3.32 -1.80 9.19
N ASP A 367 3.96 -2.81 9.80
CA ASP A 367 3.59 -4.21 9.66
C ASP A 367 2.81 -4.68 10.89
N ARG A 368 1.48 -4.70 10.73
CA ARG A 368 0.56 -5.12 11.80
C ARG A 368 0.71 -6.59 12.21
N HIS A 369 1.15 -7.47 11.29
CA HIS A 369 1.29 -8.90 11.58
C HIS A 369 2.58 -9.20 12.33
N ARG A 370 3.64 -8.46 12.04
CA ARG A 370 4.95 -8.64 12.68
C ARG A 370 5.07 -7.88 14.01
N HIS A 371 4.52 -6.65 14.07
CA HIS A 371 4.76 -5.74 15.19
C HIS A 371 3.48 -5.30 15.90
N GLY A 372 2.30 -5.52 15.29
CA GLY A 372 1.04 -4.99 15.80
C GLY A 372 0.16 -5.98 16.53
N LEU A 373 0.15 -7.26 16.14
CA LEU A 373 -0.80 -8.26 16.62
C LEU A 373 -0.14 -9.61 16.92
N LEU A 374 -0.70 -10.29 17.92
CA LEU A 374 -0.51 -11.71 18.17
C LEU A 374 -1.65 -12.45 17.44
N LEU A 375 -1.39 -12.91 16.23
CA LEU A 375 -2.45 -13.40 15.31
C LEU A 375 -3.24 -14.58 15.90
N GLU A 376 -2.57 -15.50 16.61
CA GLU A 376 -3.18 -16.69 17.20
C GLU A 376 -3.84 -16.43 18.58
N SER A 377 -3.65 -15.22 19.13
CA SER A 377 -4.25 -14.84 20.41
C SER A 377 -5.62 -14.17 20.24
N PRO A 378 -6.51 -14.27 21.24
CA PRO A 378 -7.81 -13.61 21.22
C PRO A 378 -7.68 -12.08 21.23
N LEU A 379 -8.75 -11.39 20.81
CA LEU A 379 -8.74 -9.93 20.67
C LEU A 379 -8.46 -9.22 22.00
N TRP A 380 -8.93 -9.77 23.14
CA TRP A 380 -8.71 -9.16 24.43
C TRP A 380 -7.23 -9.22 24.87
N GLU A 381 -6.46 -10.25 24.49
CA GLU A 381 -5.01 -10.30 24.71
C GLU A 381 -4.29 -9.31 23.80
N ASN A 382 -4.72 -9.21 22.53
CA ASN A 382 -4.20 -8.21 21.61
C ASN A 382 -4.46 -6.79 22.10
N ARG A 383 -5.59 -6.53 22.78
CA ARG A 383 -5.90 -5.22 23.36
C ARG A 383 -4.91 -4.79 24.43
N ILE A 384 -4.46 -5.72 25.28
CA ILE A 384 -3.54 -5.41 26.37
C ILE A 384 -2.07 -5.38 25.95
N LEU A 385 -1.76 -5.79 24.72
CA LEU A 385 -0.38 -5.80 24.19
C LEU A 385 0.23 -4.39 24.25
N GLY A 386 1.33 -4.26 24.98
CA GLY A 386 1.99 -2.98 25.27
C GLY A 386 1.37 -2.18 26.43
N HIS A 387 0.23 -2.60 26.99
CA HIS A 387 -0.52 -1.89 28.05
C HIS A 387 -0.85 -2.78 29.26
N VAL A 388 -0.06 -3.82 29.47
CA VAL A 388 -0.29 -4.83 30.52
C VAL A 388 -0.16 -4.29 31.94
N THR A 389 0.49 -3.14 32.14
CA THR A 389 0.72 -2.52 33.45
C THR A 389 -0.21 -1.38 33.77
N GLU A 390 -1.03 -0.96 32.80
CA GLU A 390 -1.88 0.22 32.89
C GLU A 390 -3.32 -0.14 33.24
N ALA A 391 -4.02 0.79 33.90
CA ALA A 391 -5.46 0.67 34.11
C ALA A 391 -6.20 0.81 32.76
N PRO A 392 -7.31 0.12 32.56
CA PRO A 392 -8.00 -0.80 33.46
C PRO A 392 -7.45 -2.24 33.43
N ASN A 393 -6.44 -2.54 32.60
CA ASN A 393 -5.94 -3.88 32.32
C ASN A 393 -5.23 -4.49 33.53
N SER A 394 -4.65 -3.64 34.39
CA SER A 394 -3.87 -4.04 35.58
C SER A 394 -4.23 -3.21 36.80
N LYS A 395 -4.19 -3.85 37.96
CA LYS A 395 -4.30 -3.19 39.26
C LYS A 395 -3.12 -3.63 40.14
N ASN A 396 -2.34 -2.65 40.61
CA ASN A 396 -1.13 -2.91 41.43
C ASN A 396 -0.13 -3.89 40.78
N GLY A 397 0.03 -3.84 39.46
CA GLY A 397 0.93 -4.72 38.71
C GLY A 397 0.40 -6.14 38.44
N ILE A 398 -0.82 -6.44 38.85
CA ILE A 398 -1.50 -7.72 38.59
C ILE A 398 -2.52 -7.51 37.49
N LEU A 399 -2.45 -8.34 36.46
CA LEU A 399 -3.38 -8.31 35.33
C LEU A 399 -4.80 -8.64 35.80
N ASP A 400 -5.80 -7.85 35.36
CA ASP A 400 -7.22 -8.11 35.53
C ASP A 400 -7.88 -8.52 34.20
N PRO A 401 -7.98 -9.83 33.91
CA PRO A 401 -8.55 -10.30 32.65
C PRO A 401 -10.03 -9.93 32.46
N LYS A 402 -10.79 -9.70 33.55
CA LYS A 402 -12.19 -9.28 33.46
C LYS A 402 -12.30 -7.82 33.04
N ALA A 403 -11.48 -6.95 33.62
CA ALA A 403 -11.40 -5.55 33.22
C ALA A 403 -10.88 -5.41 31.79
N ALA A 404 -9.83 -6.16 31.41
CA ALA A 404 -9.30 -6.18 30.05
C ALA A 404 -10.35 -6.59 29.01
N ARG A 405 -11.14 -7.64 29.26
CA ARG A 405 -12.24 -8.07 28.38
C ARG A 405 -13.34 -7.01 28.25
N LYS A 406 -13.71 -6.37 29.36
CA LYS A 406 -14.70 -5.29 29.36
C LYS A 406 -14.21 -4.10 28.52
N ASP A 407 -12.94 -3.74 28.66
CA ASP A 407 -12.33 -2.64 27.91
C ASP A 407 -12.20 -3.01 26.42
N THR A 408 -11.82 -4.24 26.08
CA THR A 408 -11.81 -4.73 24.70
C THR A 408 -13.18 -4.63 24.05
N ALA A 409 -14.25 -5.06 24.77
CA ALA A 409 -15.61 -4.94 24.25
C ALA A 409 -16.05 -3.47 24.05
N ARG A 410 -15.53 -2.54 24.82
CA ARG A 410 -15.72 -1.08 24.60
C ARG A 410 -15.06 -0.65 23.31
N ILE A 411 -13.77 -0.93 23.14
CA ILE A 411 -12.97 -0.55 21.96
C ILE A 411 -13.54 -1.15 20.68
N VAL A 412 -13.91 -2.43 20.70
CA VAL A 412 -14.55 -3.11 19.57
C VAL A 412 -15.81 -2.35 19.09
N ARG A 413 -16.57 -1.76 20.00
CA ARG A 413 -17.75 -0.96 19.65
C ARG A 413 -17.40 0.45 19.19
N GLU A 414 -16.50 1.14 19.91
CA GLU A 414 -16.11 2.53 19.62
C GLU A 414 -15.45 2.67 18.26
N TYR A 415 -14.62 1.68 17.88
CA TYR A 415 -13.89 1.70 16.60
C TYR A 415 -14.55 0.84 15.51
N ASP A 416 -15.80 0.41 15.71
CA ASP A 416 -16.57 -0.43 14.76
C ASP A 416 -15.75 -1.63 14.26
N VAL A 417 -15.11 -2.37 15.16
CA VAL A 417 -14.39 -3.61 14.81
C VAL A 417 -15.40 -4.72 14.60
N ARG A 418 -15.58 -5.16 13.36
CA ARG A 418 -16.53 -6.23 13.02
C ARG A 418 -15.94 -7.58 13.40
N THR A 419 -16.52 -8.19 14.43
CA THR A 419 -16.09 -9.47 14.98
C THR A 419 -17.27 -10.22 15.58
N PRO A 420 -17.29 -11.57 15.57
CA PRO A 420 -18.29 -12.35 16.29
C PRO A 420 -18.12 -12.28 17.82
N GLY A 421 -16.98 -11.83 18.33
CA GLY A 421 -16.72 -11.67 19.76
C GLY A 421 -15.25 -11.38 20.06
N ILE A 422 -14.93 -11.10 21.32
CA ILE A 422 -13.59 -10.74 21.77
C ILE A 422 -12.69 -11.95 22.05
N GLU A 423 -13.25 -13.16 22.09
CA GLU A 423 -12.52 -14.41 22.32
C GLU A 423 -12.02 -15.06 21.02
N VAL A 424 -12.38 -14.53 19.83
CA VAL A 424 -11.82 -15.01 18.56
C VAL A 424 -10.40 -14.53 18.38
N THR A 425 -9.62 -15.28 17.59
CA THR A 425 -8.23 -14.91 17.29
C THR A 425 -8.15 -13.70 16.37
N ALA A 426 -7.10 -12.90 16.47
CA ALA A 426 -6.88 -11.74 15.61
C ALA A 426 -6.72 -12.14 14.13
N ALA A 427 -6.22 -13.35 13.84
CA ALA A 427 -6.13 -13.91 12.48
C ALA A 427 -7.49 -14.05 11.80
N SER A 428 -8.59 -14.20 12.56
CA SER A 428 -9.94 -14.32 12.00
C SER A 428 -10.54 -13.02 11.50
N LEU A 429 -9.95 -11.88 11.83
CA LEU A 429 -10.41 -10.56 11.39
C LEU A 429 -9.91 -10.23 9.97
N SER A 430 -10.70 -9.45 9.23
CA SER A 430 -10.20 -8.80 8.02
C SER A 430 -9.12 -7.77 8.34
N GLY A 431 -8.25 -7.45 7.36
CA GLY A 431 -7.16 -6.48 7.54
C GLY A 431 -7.64 -5.13 8.07
N GLY A 432 -8.77 -4.61 7.57
CA GLY A 432 -9.37 -3.37 8.08
C GLY A 432 -9.80 -3.47 9.55
N ASN A 433 -10.38 -4.59 9.98
CA ASN A 433 -10.77 -4.78 11.38
C ASN A 433 -9.58 -5.02 12.31
N GLN A 434 -8.52 -5.67 11.82
CA GLN A 434 -7.23 -5.77 12.52
C GLN A 434 -6.64 -4.38 12.77
N GLN A 435 -6.64 -3.53 11.75
CA GLN A 435 -6.10 -2.17 11.84
C GLN A 435 -6.93 -1.30 12.81
N LYS A 436 -8.26 -1.35 12.73
CA LYS A 436 -9.15 -0.65 13.67
C LYS A 436 -8.92 -1.08 15.12
N LEU A 437 -8.65 -2.38 15.35
CA LEU A 437 -8.30 -2.87 16.69
C LEU A 437 -6.99 -2.26 17.19
N ILE A 438 -5.97 -2.16 16.34
CA ILE A 438 -4.69 -1.53 16.69
C ILE A 438 -4.89 -0.05 16.97
N VAL A 439 -5.56 0.70 16.08
CA VAL A 439 -5.84 2.12 16.26
C VAL A 439 -6.62 2.35 17.57
N GLY A 440 -7.66 1.57 17.82
CA GLY A 440 -8.44 1.65 19.05
C GLY A 440 -7.62 1.34 20.29
N ARG A 441 -6.71 0.38 20.23
CA ARG A 441 -5.76 0.07 21.30
C ARG A 441 -4.84 1.24 21.63
N GLU A 442 -4.20 1.79 20.60
CA GLU A 442 -3.18 2.83 20.78
C GLU A 442 -3.79 4.17 21.21
N MET A 443 -4.99 4.50 20.75
CA MET A 443 -5.65 5.76 21.07
C MET A 443 -6.47 5.74 22.36
N SER A 444 -6.89 4.56 22.84
CA SER A 444 -7.77 4.45 24.01
C SER A 444 -7.16 4.84 25.36
N HIS A 445 -5.86 5.00 25.44
CA HIS A 445 -5.13 5.44 26.64
C HIS A 445 -4.83 6.94 26.65
N ASN A 446 -5.46 7.71 25.75
CA ASN A 446 -5.23 9.14 25.59
C ASN A 446 -3.73 9.46 25.48
N PRO A 447 -3.03 8.93 24.47
CA PRO A 447 -1.61 9.19 24.29
C PRO A 447 -1.38 10.70 24.11
N LYS A 448 -0.21 11.17 24.52
CA LYS A 448 0.24 12.56 24.30
C LYS A 448 0.81 12.73 22.91
N PHE A 449 1.43 11.66 22.43
CA PHE A 449 2.09 11.59 21.13
C PHE A 449 1.81 10.22 20.47
N LEU A 450 1.44 10.24 19.20
CA LEU A 450 1.17 9.05 18.40
C LEU A 450 2.16 8.97 17.24
N ILE A 451 2.83 7.84 17.10
CA ILE A 451 3.54 7.47 15.89
C ILE A 451 2.58 6.62 15.05
N ALA A 452 2.17 7.14 13.90
CA ALA A 452 1.28 6.46 12.95
C ALA A 452 2.08 6.10 11.69
N ALA A 453 2.60 4.86 11.65
CA ALA A 453 3.34 4.36 10.49
C ALA A 453 2.40 3.58 9.57
N HIS A 454 2.15 4.13 8.38
CA HIS A 454 1.24 3.57 7.37
C HIS A 454 -0.12 3.14 7.97
N PRO A 455 -0.83 4.03 8.68
CA PRO A 455 -2.00 3.65 9.49
C PRO A 455 -3.15 3.05 8.69
N THR A 456 -3.19 3.28 7.37
CA THR A 456 -4.24 2.76 6.48
C THR A 456 -3.73 1.71 5.49
N ARG A 457 -2.49 1.22 5.63
CA ARG A 457 -1.92 0.22 4.73
C ARG A 457 -2.73 -1.09 4.72
N GLY A 458 -3.22 -1.46 3.53
CA GLY A 458 -3.95 -2.73 3.33
C GLY A 458 -5.31 -2.79 4.01
N VAL A 459 -5.97 -1.64 4.15
CA VAL A 459 -7.37 -1.53 4.56
C VAL A 459 -8.23 -1.08 3.38
N ASP A 460 -9.53 -1.28 3.48
CA ASP A 460 -10.48 -0.75 2.50
C ASP A 460 -10.77 0.74 2.71
N VAL A 461 -11.36 1.40 1.69
CA VAL A 461 -11.65 2.84 1.71
C VAL A 461 -12.52 3.26 2.89
N GLY A 462 -13.48 2.41 3.30
CA GLY A 462 -14.34 2.70 4.44
C GLY A 462 -13.59 2.65 5.78
N ALA A 463 -12.70 1.66 5.95
CA ALA A 463 -11.85 1.58 7.14
C ALA A 463 -10.80 2.72 7.15
N GLN A 464 -10.26 3.10 5.99
CA GLN A 464 -9.34 4.23 5.84
C GLN A 464 -9.99 5.53 6.32
N ALA A 465 -11.20 5.85 5.84
CA ALA A 465 -11.94 7.04 6.26
C ALA A 465 -12.15 7.08 7.79
N GLN A 466 -12.55 5.96 8.40
CA GLN A 466 -12.76 5.88 9.84
C GLN A 466 -11.46 6.08 10.65
N ILE A 467 -10.34 5.55 10.16
CA ILE A 467 -9.02 5.72 10.80
C ILE A 467 -8.61 7.20 10.72
N TRP A 468 -8.78 7.84 9.56
CA TRP A 468 -8.50 9.26 9.38
C TRP A 468 -9.33 10.13 10.31
N ASP A 469 -10.63 9.86 10.43
CA ASP A 469 -11.52 10.60 11.33
C ASP A 469 -11.10 10.43 12.79
N ALA A 470 -10.71 9.22 13.19
CA ALA A 470 -10.22 8.96 14.54
C ALA A 470 -8.93 9.76 14.86
N ILE A 471 -7.98 9.81 13.91
CA ILE A 471 -6.73 10.57 14.05
C ILE A 471 -7.03 12.08 14.13
N ARG A 472 -7.93 12.60 13.26
CA ARG A 472 -8.33 14.00 13.27
C ARG A 472 -9.01 14.41 14.56
N GLU A 473 -9.92 13.57 15.07
CA GLU A 473 -10.62 13.86 16.31
C GLU A 473 -9.66 13.94 17.50
N ALA A 474 -8.76 12.95 17.61
CA ALA A 474 -7.74 12.97 18.66
C ALA A 474 -6.78 14.18 18.53
N ARG A 475 -6.43 14.59 17.30
CA ARG A 475 -5.68 15.83 17.04
C ARG A 475 -6.43 17.06 17.57
N ARG A 476 -7.75 17.17 17.33
CA ARG A 476 -8.56 18.27 17.87
C ARG A 476 -8.56 18.31 19.40
N GLU A 477 -8.46 17.14 20.03
CA GLU A 477 -8.33 17.02 21.49
C GLU A 477 -6.90 17.31 21.98
N GLY A 478 -5.97 17.58 21.04
CA GLY A 478 -4.60 18.01 21.33
C GLY A 478 -3.54 16.91 21.25
N LEU A 479 -3.85 15.75 20.65
CA LEU A 479 -2.84 14.74 20.35
C LEU A 479 -1.83 15.29 19.33
N ALA A 480 -0.52 15.10 19.61
CA ALA A 480 0.54 15.32 18.64
C ALA A 480 0.78 14.02 17.85
N VAL A 481 0.90 14.10 16.53
CA VAL A 481 1.02 12.92 15.66
C VAL A 481 2.22 13.05 14.74
N LEU A 482 3.04 12.00 14.68
CA LEU A 482 4.00 11.77 13.60
C LEU A 482 3.38 10.78 12.63
N LEU A 483 3.00 11.26 11.44
CA LEU A 483 2.44 10.44 10.37
C LEU A 483 3.53 10.09 9.36
N ILE A 484 3.76 8.80 9.16
CA ILE A 484 4.67 8.29 8.13
C ILE A 484 3.82 7.47 7.17
N SER A 485 3.81 7.83 5.90
CA SER A 485 3.06 7.11 4.88
C SER A 485 3.76 7.15 3.51
N ALA A 486 3.54 6.12 2.70
CA ALA A 486 3.87 6.12 1.27
C ALA A 486 2.68 6.63 0.42
N ASP A 487 1.50 6.76 1.02
CA ASP A 487 0.31 7.33 0.37
C ASP A 487 0.37 8.86 0.48
N LEU A 488 0.64 9.52 -0.65
CA LEU A 488 0.77 10.97 -0.70
C LEU A 488 -0.56 11.68 -0.42
N ASP A 489 -1.69 11.09 -0.81
CA ASP A 489 -3.02 11.65 -0.53
C ASP A 489 -3.31 11.60 0.98
N GLU A 490 -2.87 10.54 1.68
CA GLU A 490 -2.95 10.45 3.15
C GLU A 490 -2.08 11.51 3.82
N LEU A 491 -0.84 11.67 3.38
CA LEU A 491 0.08 12.68 3.92
C LEU A 491 -0.44 14.09 3.72
N ILE A 492 -0.78 14.45 2.48
CA ILE A 492 -1.28 15.79 2.12
C ILE A 492 -2.62 16.08 2.82
N GLY A 493 -3.49 15.06 2.89
CA GLY A 493 -4.83 15.24 3.44
C GLY A 493 -4.93 15.29 4.96
N LEU A 494 -3.95 14.76 5.69
CA LEU A 494 -4.00 14.70 7.16
C LEU A 494 -3.02 15.63 7.85
N SER A 495 -1.88 15.96 7.22
CA SER A 495 -0.80 16.68 7.86
C SER A 495 -1.06 18.18 7.97
N ASP A 496 -0.54 18.80 9.02
CA ASP A 496 -0.43 20.26 9.17
C ASP A 496 0.87 20.78 8.55
N THR A 497 1.94 19.96 8.65
CA THR A 497 3.26 20.22 8.09
C THR A 497 3.80 18.94 7.48
N LEU A 498 4.59 19.06 6.40
CA LEU A 498 5.21 17.93 5.72
C LEU A 498 6.73 18.09 5.68
N ARG A 499 7.43 16.98 5.88
CA ARG A 499 8.87 16.87 5.67
C ARG A 499 9.20 15.67 4.81
N VAL A 500 10.29 15.77 4.08
CA VAL A 500 10.78 14.67 3.24
C VAL A 500 12.06 14.13 3.84
N ILE A 501 12.09 12.80 4.06
CA ILE A 501 13.29 12.09 4.48
C ILE A 501 13.93 11.38 3.30
N TYR A 502 15.24 11.57 3.13
CA TYR A 502 16.04 10.92 2.12
C TYR A 502 17.43 10.58 2.66
N ARG A 503 17.79 9.30 2.60
CA ARG A 503 19.08 8.76 3.10
C ARG A 503 19.40 9.19 4.53
N GLY A 504 18.41 9.10 5.40
CA GLY A 504 18.56 9.41 6.82
C GLY A 504 18.57 10.89 7.18
N ARG A 505 18.31 11.80 6.24
CA ARG A 505 18.24 13.26 6.46
C ARG A 505 16.88 13.82 6.11
N LEU A 506 16.43 14.85 6.81
CA LEU A 506 15.32 15.68 6.38
C LEU A 506 15.82 16.66 5.32
N VAL A 507 15.37 16.48 4.07
CA VAL A 507 15.91 17.20 2.91
C VAL A 507 15.01 18.32 2.40
N ALA A 508 13.70 18.27 2.73
CA ALA A 508 12.74 19.29 2.31
C ALA A 508 11.63 19.45 3.33
N ASP A 509 11.09 20.68 3.40
CA ASP A 509 9.85 21.04 4.10
C ASP A 509 8.81 21.41 3.04
N ALA A 510 7.53 21.04 3.28
CA ALA A 510 6.44 21.34 2.37
C ALA A 510 5.17 21.73 3.14
N ASP A 511 4.38 22.62 2.55
CA ASP A 511 3.04 22.95 3.03
C ASP A 511 2.03 22.04 2.32
N PRO A 512 1.28 21.19 3.06
CA PRO A 512 0.28 20.31 2.46
C PRO A 512 -0.83 21.07 1.72
N ALA A 513 -1.04 22.36 1.97
CA ALA A 513 -2.05 23.16 1.28
C ALA A 513 -1.62 23.55 -0.14
N THR A 514 -0.33 23.55 -0.44
CA THR A 514 0.22 24.06 -1.71
C THR A 514 1.02 23.01 -2.49
N VAL A 515 1.63 22.04 -1.82
CA VAL A 515 2.48 21.01 -2.46
C VAL A 515 1.67 20.05 -3.33
N THR A 516 2.21 19.70 -4.49
CA THR A 516 1.65 18.67 -5.36
C THR A 516 2.26 17.29 -5.09
N PRO A 517 1.55 16.19 -5.37
CA PRO A 517 2.10 14.83 -5.27
C PRO A 517 3.37 14.64 -6.11
N GLU A 518 3.47 15.29 -7.27
CA GLU A 518 4.62 15.23 -8.17
C GLU A 518 5.86 15.89 -7.58
N GLU A 519 5.71 17.05 -6.94
CA GLU A 519 6.81 17.76 -6.27
C GLU A 519 7.31 16.97 -5.07
N LEU A 520 6.37 16.46 -4.26
CA LEU A 520 6.69 15.63 -3.11
C LEU A 520 7.40 14.34 -3.54
N GLY A 521 6.91 13.68 -4.61
CA GLY A 521 7.52 12.49 -5.20
C GLY A 521 8.95 12.76 -5.71
N THR A 522 9.18 13.91 -6.32
CA THR A 522 10.51 14.33 -6.79
C THR A 522 11.49 14.51 -5.63
N ALA A 523 11.07 15.16 -4.55
CA ALA A 523 11.90 15.33 -3.35
C ALA A 523 12.22 14.00 -2.67
N MET A 524 11.29 13.06 -2.64
CA MET A 524 11.48 11.71 -2.08
C MET A 524 12.56 10.89 -2.80
N THR A 525 12.86 11.20 -4.06
CA THR A 525 13.96 10.58 -4.83
C THR A 525 15.30 11.30 -4.68
N GLY A 526 15.34 12.41 -3.94
CA GLY A 526 16.53 13.22 -3.74
C GLY A 526 16.87 14.17 -4.90
N ALA A 527 15.95 14.33 -5.86
CA ALA A 527 16.13 15.23 -7.00
C ALA A 527 15.80 16.69 -6.67
N ALA A 528 15.09 16.95 -5.57
CA ALA A 528 14.80 18.29 -5.06
C ALA A 528 15.08 18.35 -3.57
N SER A 529 15.57 19.52 -3.08
CA SER A 529 15.79 19.78 -1.66
C SER A 529 15.47 21.25 -1.35
N GLY A 530 15.05 21.54 -0.11
CA GLY A 530 14.68 22.87 0.36
C GLY A 530 13.18 23.03 0.59
N HIS A 531 12.68 24.26 0.54
CA HIS A 531 11.24 24.54 0.68
C HIS A 531 10.51 24.30 -0.65
N LEU A 532 9.48 23.46 -0.63
CA LEU A 532 8.66 23.14 -1.80
C LEU A 532 7.40 24.03 -1.78
N GLU A 533 7.34 24.97 -2.72
CA GLU A 533 6.15 25.77 -2.99
C GLU A 533 5.64 25.45 -4.39
N ALA A 534 4.31 25.46 -4.59
CA ALA A 534 3.71 25.28 -5.90
C ALA A 534 4.26 26.33 -6.86
N THR A 535 4.98 25.90 -7.90
CA THR A 535 5.34 26.77 -8.99
C THR A 535 4.08 27.09 -9.81
N ASP A 536 3.68 28.36 -9.81
CA ASP A 536 2.64 28.90 -10.69
C ASP A 536 3.01 28.63 -12.17
N ASN A 537 2.61 27.50 -12.70
CA ASN A 537 2.68 27.17 -14.11
C ASN A 537 1.54 27.83 -14.90
N HIS A 538 1.36 29.16 -14.73
CA HIS A 538 0.45 29.98 -15.53
C HIS A 538 1.14 31.27 -15.99
N SER A 539 2.22 31.15 -16.81
CA SER A 539 2.62 32.26 -17.69
C SER A 539 3.61 31.83 -18.76
N ALA A 540 3.14 31.14 -19.78
CA ALA A 540 3.88 31.05 -21.05
C ALA A 540 2.90 30.72 -22.20
N ALA A 541 1.88 31.55 -22.37
CA ALA A 541 1.10 31.58 -23.63
C ALA A 541 0.41 32.93 -23.76
N ALA A 542 1.13 33.98 -24.10
CA ALA A 542 0.67 35.15 -24.81
C ALA A 542 1.77 36.23 -24.78
N ASP A 543 2.60 36.31 -25.81
CA ASP A 543 3.02 37.56 -26.43
C ASP A 543 3.86 37.20 -27.68
N GLY A 544 3.10 36.82 -28.69
CA GLY A 544 3.54 36.91 -30.06
C GLY A 544 2.60 37.85 -30.73
N ASP A 545 2.91 39.13 -30.73
CA ASP A 545 2.36 40.00 -31.75
C ASP A 545 3.27 41.19 -32.06
N THR A 546 3.57 41.23 -33.32
CA THR A 546 3.73 42.37 -34.22
C THR A 546 4.32 43.67 -33.68
N THR A 547 5.42 44.06 -34.30
CA THR A 547 5.55 45.39 -34.90
C THR A 547 6.31 45.28 -36.21
N GLU A 548 5.55 45.42 -37.27
CA GLU A 548 6.02 45.94 -38.54
C GLU A 548 6.40 47.44 -38.43
N ASP A 549 7.41 47.75 -39.19
CA ASP A 549 7.48 48.94 -40.06
C ASP A 549 7.84 50.30 -39.44
N GLU A 550 8.84 50.86 -39.92
CA GLU A 550 9.07 52.07 -40.70
C GLU A 550 10.47 52.71 -40.53
N ALA A 551 11.10 52.67 -41.64
CA ALA A 551 11.75 53.79 -42.36
C ALA A 551 12.95 54.53 -41.67
N ARG A 552 14.04 54.33 -42.17
CA ARG A 552 14.99 55.17 -42.98
C ARG A 552 16.40 54.76 -42.81
#